data_4f01e703d96c97f6d24e770dfcf2621d
#
_entry.id   4f01e703d96c97f6d24e770dfcf2621d
#
_cell.length_a   1.000
_cell.length_b   1.000
_cell.length_c   1.000
_cell.angle_alpha   90.00
_cell.angle_beta   90.00
_cell.angle_gamma   90.00
#
_symmetry.space_group_name_H-M   'P 1'
#
loop_
_entity.id
_entity.type
_entity.pdbx_description
1 polymer ?
#
loop_
_entity_poly.entity_id
_entity_poly.type
_entity_poly.pdbx_seq_one_letter_code
_entity_poly.pdbx_strand_id
1 'polypeptide(L)'
;MAKQRRIYEGKTKDLFEGPEPGTLVQHFKDDATAFSNKKRGIITGKGVLNNRISEYLMVRLSEIGIPTHFVRRLNMREQLVREVEIIPVEVVVRNVAAGSLTKRFGMEEGSPLPRSIVEYYYKSDELDDPIVSEEHITAFGWATPPEMDEIMHMSLRVNDFLSGLFLAIGIRPVS
;
A
#
# COMPACT_ATOMS: atom_id res chain seq x y z
N MET A 1 -6.13 9.98 -30.00
CA MET A 1 -6.69 9.64 -28.69
C MET A 1 -6.69 10.89 -27.85
N ALA A 2 -7.82 11.28 -27.25
CA ALA A 2 -7.88 12.43 -26.35
C ALA A 2 -6.93 12.14 -25.15
N LYS A 3 -6.12 13.13 -24.78
CA LYS A 3 -5.20 13.04 -23.67
C LYS A 3 -6.04 12.98 -22.39
N GLN A 4 -6.04 11.83 -21.68
CA GLN A 4 -6.77 11.69 -20.42
C GLN A 4 -6.26 12.75 -19.42
N ARG A 5 -7.19 13.35 -18.67
CA ARG A 5 -6.83 14.35 -17.67
C ARG A 5 -6.12 13.68 -16.50
N ARG A 6 -4.91 14.15 -16.20
CA ARG A 6 -4.18 13.71 -15.00
C ARG A 6 -4.83 14.33 -13.78
N ILE A 7 -5.23 13.48 -12.82
CA ILE A 7 -5.87 13.86 -11.57
C ILE A 7 -4.83 14.00 -10.45
N TYR A 8 -3.85 13.08 -10.43
CA TYR A 8 -2.84 13.04 -9.38
C TYR A 8 -1.49 12.62 -9.95
N GLU A 9 -0.42 13.24 -9.47
CA GLU A 9 0.97 12.87 -9.75
C GLU A 9 1.66 12.42 -8.47
N GLY A 10 1.99 11.13 -8.39
CA GLY A 10 2.69 10.54 -7.25
C GLY A 10 4.15 10.25 -7.53
N LYS A 11 4.85 9.79 -6.51
CA LYS A 11 6.29 9.43 -6.56
C LYS A 11 6.57 8.30 -7.54
N THR A 12 5.71 7.29 -7.61
CA THR A 12 5.91 6.07 -8.40
C THR A 12 4.81 5.78 -9.39
N LYS A 13 3.70 6.50 -9.31
CA LYS A 13 2.51 6.32 -10.16
C LYS A 13 1.74 7.61 -10.31
N ASP A 14 1.10 7.76 -11.48
CA ASP A 14 0.18 8.84 -11.78
C ASP A 14 -1.24 8.29 -11.93
N LEU A 15 -2.24 9.09 -11.59
CA LEU A 15 -3.65 8.77 -11.79
C LEU A 15 -4.25 9.68 -12.85
N PHE A 16 -4.98 9.07 -13.77
CA PHE A 16 -5.72 9.75 -14.82
C PHE A 16 -7.21 9.40 -14.74
N GLU A 17 -8.05 10.26 -15.26
CA GLU A 17 -9.47 9.99 -15.45
C GLU A 17 -9.68 8.67 -16.23
N GLY A 18 -10.55 7.80 -15.71
CA GLY A 18 -10.87 6.54 -16.36
C GLY A 18 -11.85 6.71 -17.53
N PRO A 19 -12.03 5.68 -18.36
CA PRO A 19 -12.97 5.70 -19.47
C PRO A 19 -14.44 5.66 -19.03
N GLU A 20 -14.70 5.24 -17.81
CA GLU A 20 -16.03 5.11 -17.22
C GLU A 20 -16.12 5.92 -15.93
N PRO A 21 -17.28 6.54 -15.61
CA PRO A 21 -17.47 7.23 -14.34
C PRO A 21 -17.15 6.33 -13.15
N GLY A 22 -16.46 6.87 -12.13
CA GLY A 22 -16.03 6.12 -10.94
C GLY A 22 -14.84 5.19 -11.18
N THR A 23 -14.11 5.40 -12.29
CA THR A 23 -12.86 4.66 -12.57
C THR A 23 -11.69 5.62 -12.80
N LEU A 24 -10.49 5.13 -12.51
CA LEU A 24 -9.22 5.81 -12.76
C LEU A 24 -8.27 4.88 -13.53
N VAL A 25 -7.40 5.48 -14.35
CA VAL A 25 -6.25 4.80 -14.92
C VAL A 25 -5.03 5.09 -14.07
N GLN A 26 -4.44 4.05 -13.50
CA GLN A 26 -3.20 4.14 -12.73
C GLN A 26 -2.02 3.76 -13.62
N HIS A 27 -1.13 4.72 -13.86
CA HIS A 27 0.10 4.55 -14.63
C HIS A 27 1.30 4.38 -13.70
N PHE A 28 2.06 3.29 -13.85
CA PHE A 28 3.25 2.99 -13.07
C PHE A 28 4.50 3.55 -13.72
N LYS A 29 5.25 4.36 -12.98
CA LYS A 29 6.48 5.01 -13.42
C LYS A 29 7.72 4.15 -13.11
N ASP A 30 8.82 4.42 -13.79
CA ASP A 30 10.13 3.83 -13.50
C ASP A 30 10.89 4.59 -12.41
N ASP A 31 10.30 5.68 -11.90
CA ASP A 31 10.86 6.47 -10.82
C ASP A 31 11.06 5.65 -9.56
N ALA A 32 12.23 5.80 -8.94
CA ALA A 32 12.58 5.24 -7.66
C ALA A 32 13.02 6.36 -6.72
N THR A 33 12.49 6.35 -5.52
CA THR A 33 12.85 7.31 -4.46
C THR A 33 13.29 6.56 -3.21
N ALA A 34 14.22 7.14 -2.46
CA ALA A 34 14.65 6.62 -1.18
C ALA A 34 14.89 7.77 -0.19
N PHE A 35 14.86 7.44 1.12
CA PHE A 35 15.11 8.40 2.22
C PHE A 35 14.21 9.64 2.13
N SER A 36 12.89 9.46 2.18
CA SER A 36 11.90 10.55 2.10
C SER A 36 12.18 11.50 0.92
N ASN A 37 12.34 10.96 -0.29
CA ASN A 37 12.66 11.68 -1.54
C ASN A 37 14.05 12.34 -1.64
N LYS A 38 14.95 12.14 -0.69
CA LYS A 38 16.32 12.70 -0.73
C LYS A 38 17.19 12.08 -1.83
N LYS A 39 16.87 10.84 -2.26
CA LYS A 39 17.51 10.20 -3.43
C LYS A 39 16.45 9.87 -4.45
N ARG A 40 16.73 10.20 -5.71
CA ARG A 40 15.86 9.90 -6.86
C ARG A 40 16.68 9.22 -7.94
N GLY A 41 16.05 8.29 -8.66
CA GLY A 41 16.65 7.59 -9.79
C GLY A 41 15.57 6.97 -10.66
N ILE A 42 15.98 6.47 -11.82
CA ILE A 42 15.11 5.74 -12.75
C ILE A 42 15.62 4.31 -12.82
N ILE A 43 14.72 3.35 -12.60
CA ILE A 43 15.01 1.93 -12.76
C ILE A 43 14.17 1.46 -13.96
N THR A 44 14.79 1.29 -15.09
CA THR A 44 14.12 0.87 -16.32
C THR A 44 13.36 -0.43 -16.13
N GLY A 45 12.07 -0.44 -16.47
CA GLY A 45 11.20 -1.60 -16.34
C GLY A 45 10.53 -1.76 -14.98
N LYS A 46 10.89 -0.95 -13.96
CA LYS A 46 10.26 -1.01 -12.63
C LYS A 46 8.75 -0.84 -12.70
N GLY A 47 8.25 0.13 -13.48
CA GLY A 47 6.82 0.37 -13.64
C GLY A 47 6.08 -0.82 -14.26
N VAL A 48 6.70 -1.52 -15.20
CA VAL A 48 6.13 -2.74 -15.81
C VAL A 48 6.03 -3.86 -14.78
N LEU A 49 7.09 -4.08 -13.99
CA LEU A 49 7.08 -5.09 -12.92
C LEU A 49 6.07 -4.75 -11.83
N ASN A 50 6.04 -3.52 -11.38
CA ASN A 50 5.09 -3.06 -10.35
C ASN A 50 3.64 -3.24 -10.80
N ASN A 51 3.31 -2.91 -12.06
CA ASN A 51 1.97 -3.13 -12.60
C ASN A 51 1.58 -4.62 -12.59
N ARG A 52 2.50 -5.51 -12.99
CA ARG A 52 2.26 -6.96 -12.99
C ARG A 52 2.13 -7.55 -11.59
N ILE A 53 2.99 -7.15 -10.66
CA ILE A 53 2.94 -7.59 -9.26
C ILE A 53 1.63 -7.11 -8.62
N SER A 54 1.27 -5.84 -8.84
CA SER A 54 0.02 -5.28 -8.35
C SER A 54 -1.20 -6.07 -8.85
N GLU A 55 -1.30 -6.30 -10.16
CA GLU A 55 -2.36 -7.14 -10.75
C GLU A 55 -2.42 -8.52 -10.07
N TYR A 56 -1.28 -9.20 -9.99
CA TYR A 56 -1.22 -10.55 -9.41
C TYR A 56 -1.73 -10.58 -7.98
N LEU A 57 -1.23 -9.67 -7.13
CA LEU A 57 -1.61 -9.63 -5.71
C LEU A 57 -3.08 -9.22 -5.52
N MET A 58 -3.56 -8.20 -6.25
CA MET A 58 -4.94 -7.73 -6.14
C MET A 58 -5.95 -8.80 -6.57
N VAL A 59 -5.66 -9.53 -7.65
CA VAL A 59 -6.51 -10.66 -8.10
C VAL A 59 -6.54 -11.76 -7.04
N ARG A 60 -5.39 -12.16 -6.50
CA ARG A 60 -5.31 -13.21 -5.46
C ARG A 60 -6.00 -12.81 -4.17
N LEU A 61 -5.89 -11.55 -3.75
CA LEU A 61 -6.63 -11.03 -2.59
C LEU A 61 -8.15 -11.10 -2.82
N SER A 62 -8.60 -10.75 -4.02
CA SER A 62 -10.03 -10.85 -4.36
C SER A 62 -10.53 -12.30 -4.34
N GLU A 63 -9.73 -13.28 -4.78
CA GLU A 63 -10.07 -14.71 -4.74
C GLU A 63 -10.31 -15.24 -3.30
N ILE A 64 -9.65 -14.65 -2.30
CA ILE A 64 -9.87 -14.99 -0.88
C ILE A 64 -10.90 -14.08 -0.19
N GLY A 65 -11.65 -13.29 -0.97
CA GLY A 65 -12.75 -12.45 -0.50
C GLY A 65 -12.31 -11.14 0.16
N ILE A 66 -11.10 -10.65 -0.14
CA ILE A 66 -10.67 -9.30 0.26
C ILE A 66 -10.98 -8.34 -0.90
N PRO A 67 -11.86 -7.36 -0.71
CA PRO A 67 -12.20 -6.41 -1.76
C PRO A 67 -10.99 -5.54 -2.12
N THR A 68 -10.78 -5.31 -3.41
CA THR A 68 -9.73 -4.44 -3.92
C THR A 68 -10.30 -3.41 -4.89
N HIS A 69 -9.57 -2.33 -5.12
CA HIS A 69 -9.95 -1.33 -6.12
C HIS A 69 -9.56 -1.72 -7.55
N PHE A 70 -8.80 -2.81 -7.73
CA PHE A 70 -8.35 -3.29 -9.04
C PHE A 70 -9.54 -3.77 -9.89
N VAL A 71 -9.59 -3.34 -11.16
CA VAL A 71 -10.56 -3.82 -12.14
C VAL A 71 -9.90 -4.72 -13.16
N ARG A 72 -8.92 -4.21 -13.90
CA ARG A 72 -8.13 -4.98 -14.86
C ARG A 72 -6.87 -4.25 -15.30
N ARG A 73 -5.90 -4.99 -15.78
CA ARG A 73 -4.72 -4.43 -16.45
C ARG A 73 -5.09 -3.94 -17.85
N LEU A 74 -4.66 -2.75 -18.24
CA LEU A 74 -4.89 -2.17 -19.56
C LEU A 74 -3.73 -2.47 -20.51
N ASN A 75 -2.51 -2.29 -20.05
CA ASN A 75 -1.29 -2.53 -20.82
C ASN A 75 -0.11 -2.84 -19.89
N MET A 76 1.12 -2.73 -20.39
CA MET A 76 2.34 -3.06 -19.62
C MET A 76 2.54 -2.16 -18.38
N ARG A 77 2.05 -0.91 -18.40
CA ARG A 77 2.29 0.09 -17.34
C ARG A 77 1.02 0.62 -16.68
N GLU A 78 -0.15 0.22 -17.19
CA GLU A 78 -1.41 0.81 -16.76
C GLU A 78 -2.41 -0.25 -16.34
N GLN A 79 -3.18 0.09 -15.32
CA GLN A 79 -4.33 -0.68 -14.87
C GLN A 79 -5.52 0.26 -14.62
N LEU A 80 -6.71 -0.29 -14.85
CA LEU A 80 -7.98 0.34 -14.49
C LEU A 80 -8.29 0.00 -13.04
N VAL A 81 -8.61 1.00 -12.26
CA VAL A 81 -8.99 0.86 -10.85
C VAL A 81 -10.29 1.62 -10.58
N ARG A 82 -11.01 1.23 -9.53
CA ARG A 82 -12.14 2.00 -9.03
C ARG A 82 -11.63 3.29 -8.38
N GLU A 83 -12.35 4.37 -8.61
CA GLU A 83 -12.19 5.59 -7.82
C GLU A 83 -12.76 5.33 -6.43
N VAL A 84 -11.98 5.60 -5.41
CA VAL A 84 -12.36 5.36 -4.01
C VAL A 84 -12.01 6.58 -3.18
N GLU A 85 -12.77 6.82 -2.13
CA GLU A 85 -12.41 7.75 -1.09
C GLU A 85 -11.33 7.12 -0.19
N ILE A 86 -10.26 7.86 0.05
CA ILE A 86 -9.12 7.36 0.82
C ILE A 86 -9.29 7.77 2.28
N ILE A 87 -9.33 6.79 3.18
CA ILE A 87 -9.06 7.03 4.60
C ILE A 87 -7.58 7.42 4.71
N PRO A 88 -7.22 8.58 5.30
CA PRO A 88 -5.84 9.09 5.25
C PRO A 88 -4.90 8.37 6.23
N VAL A 89 -4.97 7.04 6.24
CA VAL A 89 -4.21 6.17 7.14
C VAL A 89 -3.48 5.10 6.32
N GLU A 90 -2.19 4.94 6.57
CA GLU A 90 -1.41 3.80 6.13
C GLU A 90 -1.41 2.76 7.24
N VAL A 91 -1.70 1.50 6.89
CA VAL A 91 -1.69 0.39 7.84
C VAL A 91 -0.46 -0.48 7.57
N VAL A 92 0.35 -0.69 8.60
CA VAL A 92 1.56 -1.52 8.52
C VAL A 92 1.42 -2.70 9.47
N VAL A 93 1.53 -3.92 8.94
CA VAL A 93 1.56 -5.14 9.76
C VAL A 93 2.99 -5.63 9.85
N ARG A 94 3.55 -5.67 11.05
CA ARG A 94 4.93 -6.07 11.27
C ARG A 94 5.04 -7.48 11.82
N ASN A 95 5.91 -8.27 11.19
CA ASN A 95 6.18 -9.68 11.56
C ASN A 95 7.56 -9.84 12.18
N VAL A 96 8.49 -8.94 11.87
CA VAL A 96 9.89 -8.97 12.30
C VAL A 96 10.29 -7.57 12.73
N ALA A 97 11.13 -7.47 13.75
CA ALA A 97 11.67 -6.18 14.17
C ALA A 97 12.62 -5.63 13.10
N ALA A 98 12.24 -4.50 12.49
CA ALA A 98 13.04 -3.83 11.47
C ALA A 98 12.69 -2.33 11.37
N GLY A 99 13.57 -1.55 10.77
CA GLY A 99 13.33 -0.15 10.41
C GLY A 99 13.00 0.74 11.61
N SER A 100 11.87 1.46 11.54
CA SER A 100 11.46 2.40 12.60
C SER A 100 11.11 1.71 13.92
N LEU A 101 10.64 0.47 13.89
CA LEU A 101 10.29 -0.29 15.09
C LEU A 101 11.52 -0.55 15.98
N THR A 102 12.64 -0.98 15.36
CA THR A 102 13.89 -1.25 16.10
C THR A 102 14.42 0.00 16.78
N LYS A 103 14.35 1.14 16.09
CA LYS A 103 14.79 2.44 16.63
C LYS A 103 13.94 2.91 17.81
N ARG A 104 12.61 2.72 17.71
CA ARG A 104 11.67 3.18 18.75
C ARG A 104 11.75 2.36 20.03
N PHE A 105 12.01 1.06 19.90
CA PHE A 105 11.96 0.14 21.05
C PHE A 105 13.32 -0.48 21.42
N GLY A 106 14.42 -0.07 20.76
CA GLY A 106 15.76 -0.59 21.03
C GLY A 106 15.90 -2.09 20.75
N MET A 107 15.14 -2.62 19.77
CA MET A 107 15.15 -4.04 19.43
C MET A 107 16.28 -4.37 18.45
N GLU A 108 16.77 -5.59 18.52
CA GLU A 108 17.72 -6.12 17.52
C GLU A 108 17.00 -6.34 16.19
N GLU A 109 17.59 -5.83 15.10
CA GLU A 109 17.04 -5.97 13.76
C GLU A 109 17.03 -7.44 13.34
N GLY A 110 15.90 -7.88 12.74
CA GLY A 110 15.71 -9.26 12.32
C GLY A 110 15.10 -10.17 13.40
N SER A 111 14.96 -9.69 14.64
CA SER A 111 14.30 -10.46 15.70
C SER A 111 12.85 -10.74 15.37
N PRO A 112 12.38 -12.00 15.52
CA PRO A 112 10.97 -12.33 15.32
C PRO A 112 10.11 -11.65 16.40
N LEU A 113 8.96 -11.11 16.00
CA LEU A 113 7.99 -10.59 16.96
C LEU A 113 7.17 -11.75 17.52
N PRO A 114 6.74 -11.69 18.80
CA PRO A 114 5.89 -12.73 19.42
C PRO A 114 4.55 -12.93 18.72
N ARG A 115 4.07 -11.88 18.07
CA ARG A 115 2.89 -11.85 17.19
C ARG A 115 3.02 -10.71 16.20
N SER A 116 2.24 -10.73 15.13
CA SER A 116 2.13 -9.58 14.22
C SER A 116 1.64 -8.35 14.97
N ILE A 117 2.25 -7.21 14.70
CA ILE A 117 1.89 -5.90 15.28
C ILE A 117 1.27 -5.06 14.17
N VAL A 118 0.08 -4.50 14.41
CA VAL A 118 -0.56 -3.55 13.50
C VAL A 118 -0.25 -2.13 13.96
N GLU A 119 0.25 -1.32 13.06
CA GLU A 119 0.56 0.09 13.28
C GLU A 119 -0.19 0.95 12.26
N TYR A 120 -0.57 2.15 12.67
CA TYR A 120 -1.24 3.14 11.83
C TYR A 120 -0.38 4.38 11.70
N TYR A 121 -0.30 4.92 10.47
CA TYR A 121 0.42 6.13 10.16
C TYR A 121 -0.49 7.10 9.43
N TYR A 122 -0.51 8.36 9.86
CA TYR A 122 -1.24 9.40 9.15
C TYR A 122 -0.53 9.74 7.84
N LYS A 123 -1.23 9.66 6.72
CA LYS A 123 -0.68 9.94 5.40
C LYS A 123 -0.52 11.44 5.16
N SER A 124 0.63 11.97 5.56
CA SER A 124 0.99 13.36 5.38
C SER A 124 2.49 13.50 5.12
N ASP A 125 2.87 13.69 3.86
CA ASP A 125 4.27 13.93 3.46
C ASP A 125 4.89 15.13 4.20
N GLU A 126 4.09 16.14 4.56
CA GLU A 126 4.54 17.33 5.29
C GLU A 126 4.93 17.02 6.75
N LEU A 127 4.27 16.04 7.35
CA LEU A 127 4.49 15.61 8.72
C LEU A 127 5.37 14.36 8.83
N ASP A 128 5.94 13.87 7.72
CA ASP A 128 6.75 12.63 7.64
C ASP A 128 5.99 11.39 8.15
N ASP A 129 4.71 11.28 7.76
CA ASP A 129 3.80 10.17 8.06
C ASP A 129 3.85 9.73 9.55
N PRO A 130 3.40 10.58 10.50
CA PRO A 130 3.52 10.26 11.92
C PRO A 130 2.67 9.05 12.31
N ILE A 131 3.18 8.26 13.27
CA ILE A 131 2.41 7.17 13.87
C ILE A 131 1.23 7.73 14.67
N VAL A 132 0.07 7.09 14.53
CA VAL A 132 -1.18 7.47 15.20
C VAL A 132 -1.82 6.25 15.86
N SER A 133 -2.62 6.48 16.88
CA SER A 133 -3.45 5.45 17.50
C SER A 133 -4.86 5.45 16.88
N GLU A 134 -5.62 4.39 17.18
CA GLU A 134 -7.02 4.31 16.79
C GLU A 134 -7.85 5.45 17.39
N GLU A 135 -7.51 5.90 18.60
CA GLU A 135 -8.16 7.03 19.24
C GLU A 135 -7.96 8.34 18.46
N HIS A 136 -6.76 8.56 17.89
CA HIS A 136 -6.55 9.70 17.00
C HIS A 136 -7.42 9.62 15.76
N ILE A 137 -7.46 8.44 15.11
CA ILE A 137 -8.20 8.20 13.87
C ILE A 137 -9.68 8.46 14.08
N THR A 138 -10.26 7.90 15.14
CA THR A 138 -11.69 8.03 15.44
C THR A 138 -12.06 9.42 15.98
N ALA A 139 -11.22 10.02 16.83
CA ALA A 139 -11.44 11.36 17.35
C ALA A 139 -11.40 12.44 16.26
N PHE A 140 -10.54 12.27 15.26
CA PHE A 140 -10.46 13.19 14.11
C PHE A 140 -11.49 12.87 13.01
N GLY A 141 -12.27 11.82 13.18
CA GLY A 141 -13.33 11.44 12.23
C GLY A 141 -12.80 10.90 10.90
N TRP A 142 -11.57 10.39 10.85
CA TRP A 142 -11.02 9.79 9.65
C TRP A 142 -11.61 8.42 9.36
N ALA A 143 -11.93 7.65 10.41
CA ALA A 143 -12.68 6.42 10.35
C ALA A 143 -13.49 6.23 11.63
N THR A 144 -14.60 5.50 11.53
CA THR A 144 -15.43 5.09 12.68
C THR A 144 -14.84 3.85 13.36
N PRO A 145 -15.18 3.56 14.63
CA PRO A 145 -14.73 2.34 15.30
C PRO A 145 -15.04 1.05 14.52
N PRO A 146 -16.25 0.84 13.94
CA PRO A 146 -16.51 -0.34 13.11
C PRO A 146 -15.62 -0.44 11.87
N GLU A 147 -15.30 0.69 11.22
CA GLU A 147 -14.36 0.71 10.09
C GLU A 147 -12.94 0.35 10.53
N MET A 148 -12.51 0.78 11.72
CA MET A 148 -11.21 0.40 12.29
C MET A 148 -11.12 -1.09 12.57
N ASP A 149 -12.18 -1.71 13.10
CA ASP A 149 -12.28 -3.16 13.30
C ASP A 149 -12.15 -3.90 11.96
N GLU A 150 -12.83 -3.41 10.92
CA GLU A 150 -12.76 -4.00 9.57
C GLU A 150 -11.36 -3.83 8.96
N ILE A 151 -10.75 -2.64 9.05
CA ILE A 151 -9.39 -2.37 8.59
C ILE A 151 -8.40 -3.33 9.25
N MET A 152 -8.45 -3.47 10.56
CA MET A 152 -7.56 -4.37 11.29
C MET A 152 -7.75 -5.83 10.87
N HIS A 153 -8.99 -6.29 10.75
CA HIS A 153 -9.32 -7.65 10.32
C HIS A 153 -8.80 -7.95 8.90
N MET A 154 -9.06 -7.04 7.96
CA MET A 154 -8.56 -7.19 6.60
C MET A 154 -7.04 -7.15 6.53
N SER A 155 -6.40 -6.25 7.28
CA SER A 155 -4.94 -6.11 7.28
C SER A 155 -4.23 -7.37 7.77
N LEU A 156 -4.75 -8.02 8.82
CA LEU A 156 -4.21 -9.28 9.31
C LEU A 156 -4.40 -10.41 8.29
N ARG A 157 -5.57 -10.51 7.65
CA ARG A 157 -5.83 -11.50 6.58
C ARG A 157 -4.92 -11.29 5.37
N VAL A 158 -4.69 -10.03 4.96
CA VAL A 158 -3.73 -9.68 3.90
C VAL A 158 -2.32 -10.11 4.30
N ASN A 159 -1.90 -9.81 5.53
CA ASN A 159 -0.60 -10.19 6.04
C ASN A 159 -0.38 -11.71 6.02
N ASP A 160 -1.35 -12.48 6.49
CA ASP A 160 -1.26 -13.95 6.53
C ASP A 160 -1.17 -14.53 5.11
N PHE A 161 -2.01 -14.02 4.21
CA PHE A 161 -1.98 -14.44 2.80
C PHE A 161 -0.63 -14.12 2.14
N LEU A 162 -0.13 -12.88 2.27
CA LEU A 162 1.15 -12.46 1.69
C LEU A 162 2.32 -13.23 2.31
N SER A 163 2.27 -13.47 3.63
CA SER A 163 3.30 -14.26 4.32
C SER A 163 3.39 -15.68 3.75
N GLY A 164 2.26 -16.34 3.55
CA GLY A 164 2.23 -17.67 2.93
C GLY A 164 2.72 -17.66 1.48
N LEU A 165 2.28 -16.68 0.69
CA LEU A 165 2.66 -16.52 -0.71
C LEU A 165 4.18 -16.33 -0.88
N PHE A 166 4.78 -15.42 -0.10
CA PHE A 166 6.20 -15.11 -0.20
C PHE A 166 7.09 -16.20 0.40
N LEU A 167 6.67 -16.83 1.51
CA LEU A 167 7.38 -17.98 2.08
C LEU A 167 7.46 -19.15 1.10
N ALA A 168 6.43 -19.37 0.27
CA ALA A 168 6.42 -20.42 -0.75
C ALA A 168 7.53 -20.27 -1.81
N ILE A 169 8.07 -19.07 -1.98
CA ILE A 169 9.19 -18.75 -2.88
C ILE A 169 10.49 -18.40 -2.14
N GLY A 170 10.56 -18.71 -0.85
CA GLY A 170 11.78 -18.49 -0.04
C GLY A 170 11.99 -17.04 0.42
N ILE A 171 10.99 -16.18 0.34
CA ILE A 171 11.05 -14.79 0.80
C ILE A 171 10.29 -14.67 2.13
N ARG A 172 10.93 -14.10 3.14
CA ARG A 172 10.30 -13.81 4.43
C ARG A 172 9.81 -12.36 4.47
N PRO A 173 8.50 -12.11 4.54
CA PRO A 173 7.97 -10.76 4.75
C PRO A 173 8.38 -10.22 6.11
N VAL A 174 8.80 -8.97 6.15
CA VAL A 174 9.17 -8.24 7.37
C VAL A 174 7.98 -7.39 7.84
N SER A 175 7.37 -6.70 6.90
CA SER A 175 6.16 -5.90 7.08
C SER A 175 5.41 -5.79 5.77
#